data_542ebd63a7e06ddc09f5244379e66c09
#
_entry.id   542ebd63a7e06ddc09f5244379e66c09
#
_cell.length_a   1.000
_cell.length_b   1.000
_cell.length_c   1.000
_cell.angle_alpha   90.00
_cell.angle_beta   90.00
_cell.angle_gamma   90.00
#
_symmetry.space_group_name_H-M   'P 1'
#
loop_
_entity.id
_entity.type
_entity.pdbx_description
1 polymer ?
#
loop_
_entity_poly.entity_id
_entity_poly.type
_entity_poly.pdbx_seq_one_letter_code
_entity_poly.pdbx_strand_id
1 'polypeptide(L)' 'MVQVYIALGSNLNTPTAQLNSALEAISALPNTELKSVSGFYQSKPLGPQDQPDYVNAVAMIE' A
#
# COMPACT_ATOMS: atom_id res chain seq x y z
N MET A 1 -6.16 20.95 7.52
CA MET A 1 -6.48 19.62 6.97
C MET A 1 -5.78 18.56 7.77
N VAL A 2 -6.39 17.40 7.94
CA VAL A 2 -5.83 16.31 8.71
C VAL A 2 -4.98 15.44 7.81
N GLN A 3 -3.74 15.17 8.21
CA GLN A 3 -2.87 14.25 7.50
C GLN A 3 -3.03 12.86 8.10
N VAL A 4 -3.17 11.86 7.25
CA VAL A 4 -3.31 10.46 7.66
C VAL A 4 -2.32 9.62 6.86
N TYR A 5 -1.63 8.71 7.54
CA TYR A 5 -0.73 7.76 6.91
C TYR A 5 -1.41 6.40 6.85
N ILE A 6 -1.42 5.81 5.66
CA ILE A 6 -2.04 4.51 5.43
C ILE A 6 -0.96 3.53 5.02
N ALA A 7 -0.81 2.46 5.80
CA ALA A 7 0.12 1.39 5.45
C ALA A 7 -0.59 0.38 4.53
N LEU A 8 0.08 0.01 3.46
CA LEU A 8 -0.43 -0.94 2.47
C LEU A 8 0.49 -2.14 2.40
N GLY A 9 -0.08 -3.31 2.23
CA GLY A 9 0.72 -4.51 2.07
C GLY A 9 -0.06 -5.62 1.39
N SER A 10 0.62 -6.40 0.56
CA SER A 10 0.03 -7.55 -0.10
C SER A 10 1.11 -8.56 -0.44
N ASN A 11 0.77 -9.85 -0.38
CA ASN A 11 1.65 -10.92 -0.87
C ASN A 11 0.91 -11.88 -1.79
N LEU A 12 -0.23 -11.47 -2.34
CA LEU A 12 -1.07 -12.30 -3.20
C LEU A 12 -1.27 -11.64 -4.56
N ASN A 13 -1.37 -12.47 -5.60
CA ASN A 13 -1.87 -12.04 -6.92
C ASN A 13 -1.21 -10.79 -7.47
N THR A 14 0.09 -10.84 -7.70
CA THR A 14 0.84 -9.67 -8.21
C THR A 14 0.73 -8.49 -7.23
N PRO A 15 1.47 -8.54 -6.12
CA PRO A 15 1.31 -7.55 -5.03
C PRO A 15 1.47 -6.10 -5.48
N THR A 16 2.40 -5.82 -6.40
CA THR A 16 2.60 -4.46 -6.89
C THR A 16 1.35 -3.92 -7.58
N ALA A 17 0.68 -4.75 -8.39
CA ALA A 17 -0.57 -4.35 -9.03
C ALA A 17 -1.68 -4.13 -7.99
N GLN A 18 -1.72 -4.96 -6.94
CA GLN A 18 -2.68 -4.80 -5.85
C GLN A 18 -2.49 -3.44 -5.16
N LEU A 19 -1.25 -3.08 -4.85
CA LEU A 19 -0.96 -1.79 -4.22
C LEU A 19 -1.33 -0.63 -5.13
N ASN A 20 -1.02 -0.72 -6.42
CA ASN A 20 -1.39 0.32 -7.38
C ASN A 20 -2.90 0.49 -7.47
N SER A 21 -3.66 -0.60 -7.47
CA SER A 21 -5.13 -0.55 -7.47
C SER A 21 -5.66 0.12 -6.20
N ALA A 22 -5.07 -0.18 -5.05
CA ALA A 22 -5.45 0.44 -3.78
C ALA A 22 -5.17 1.94 -3.80
N LEU A 23 -4.03 2.36 -4.34
CA LEU A 23 -3.68 3.78 -4.44
C LEU A 23 -4.64 4.53 -5.36
N GLU A 24 -5.05 3.91 -6.47
CA GLU A 24 -6.06 4.51 -7.36
C GLU A 24 -7.39 4.69 -6.64
N ALA A 25 -7.82 3.70 -5.87
CA ALA A 25 -9.06 3.78 -5.11
C ALA A 25 -9.00 4.89 -4.06
N ILE A 26 -7.87 5.02 -3.38
CA ILE A 26 -7.67 6.07 -2.38
C ILE A 26 -7.73 7.45 -3.04
N SER A 27 -7.07 7.61 -4.19
CA SER A 27 -7.04 8.91 -4.87
C SER A 27 -8.40 9.31 -5.43
N ALA A 28 -9.32 8.37 -5.57
CA ALA A 28 -10.69 8.62 -6.05
C ALA A 28 -11.68 8.92 -4.92
N LEU A 29 -11.28 8.80 -3.65
CA LEU A 29 -12.17 9.07 -2.52
C LEU A 29 -12.57 10.55 -2.49
N PRO A 30 -13.85 10.86 -2.22
CA PRO A 30 -14.28 12.26 -2.14
C PRO A 30 -13.64 12.97 -0.94
N ASN A 31 -13.36 14.25 -1.11
CA ASN A 31 -12.79 15.10 -0.06
C ASN A 31 -11.48 14.59 0.50
N THR A 32 -10.72 13.87 -0.32
CA THR A 32 -9.46 13.25 0.08
C THR A 32 -8.43 13.51 -1.02
N GLU A 33 -7.21 13.89 -0.63
CA GLU A 33 -6.11 14.03 -1.57
C GLU A 33 -5.01 13.04 -1.22
N LEU A 34 -4.54 12.33 -2.23
CA LEU A 34 -3.33 11.51 -2.09
C LEU A 34 -2.14 12.44 -2.29
N LYS A 35 -1.39 12.70 -1.21
CA LYS A 35 -0.31 13.69 -1.22
C LYS A 35 1.04 13.09 -1.58
N SER A 36 1.33 11.92 -1.07
CA SER A 36 2.60 11.26 -1.37
C SER A 36 2.48 9.77 -1.12
N VAL A 37 3.37 9.03 -1.75
CA VAL A 37 3.47 7.58 -1.60
C VAL A 37 4.95 7.25 -1.45
N SER A 38 5.29 6.39 -0.49
CA SER A 38 6.65 5.88 -0.33
C SER A 38 7.02 5.02 -1.54
N GLY A 39 8.30 4.68 -1.67
CA GLY A 39 8.67 3.60 -2.57
C GLY A 39 8.05 2.28 -2.12
N PHE A 40 7.92 1.35 -3.05
CA PHE A 40 7.48 0.00 -2.71
C PHE A 40 8.69 -0.79 -2.23
N TYR A 41 8.53 -1.58 -1.18
CA TYR A 41 9.62 -2.40 -0.65
C TYR A 41 9.08 -3.76 -0.22
N GLN A 42 9.97 -4.73 -0.25
CA GLN A 42 9.62 -6.12 0.06
C GLN A 42 9.90 -6.42 1.52
N SER A 43 9.09 -7.31 2.09
CA SER A 43 9.35 -7.87 3.41
C SER A 43 8.98 -9.34 3.41
N LYS A 44 9.64 -10.11 4.27
CA LYS A 44 9.34 -11.53 4.39
C LYS A 44 8.11 -11.73 5.28
N PRO A 45 7.28 -12.75 4.97
CA PRO A 45 6.13 -13.05 5.83
C PRO A 45 6.61 -13.51 7.21
N LEU A 46 5.82 -13.18 8.22
CA LEU A 46 6.02 -13.72 9.57
C LEU A 46 5.45 -15.14 9.63
N GLY A 47 6.09 -16.01 10.43
CA GLY A 47 5.66 -17.39 10.56
C GLY A 47 6.15 -18.25 9.42
N PRO A 48 5.29 -19.10 8.79
CA PRO A 48 5.73 -20.00 7.72
C PRO A 48 6.40 -19.26 6.57
N GLN A 49 7.57 -19.71 6.16
CA GLN A 49 8.37 -19.06 5.13
C GLN A 49 8.07 -19.55 3.71
N ASP A 50 7.08 -20.41 3.56
CA ASP A 50 6.66 -20.92 2.25
C ASP A 50 5.65 -20.02 1.55
N GLN A 51 5.42 -18.84 2.10
CA GLN A 51 4.55 -17.84 1.50
C GLN A 51 5.37 -16.84 0.68
N PRO A 52 4.80 -16.23 -0.36
CA PRO A 52 5.48 -15.17 -1.09
C PRO A 52 5.80 -13.98 -0.18
N ASP A 53 6.84 -13.24 -0.54
CA ASP A 53 7.18 -12.00 0.17
C ASP A 53 6.07 -10.97 -0.02
N TYR A 54 5.92 -10.12 0.98
CA TYR A 54 5.03 -8.96 0.90
C TYR A 54 5.69 -7.83 0.11
N VAL A 55 4.86 -7.06 -0.58
CA VAL A 55 5.23 -5.73 -1.07
C VAL A 55 4.46 -4.73 -0.23
N ASN A 56 5.17 -3.70 0.25
CA ASN A 56 4.64 -2.74 1.20
C ASN A 56 4.88 -1.32 0.71
N ALA A 57 3.99 -0.42 1.11
CA ALA A 57 4.14 1.00 0.89
C ALA A 57 3.38 1.78 1.96
N VAL A 58 3.66 3.06 2.05
CA VAL A 58 2.91 3.97 2.92
C VAL A 58 2.43 5.14 2.07
N ALA A 59 1.15 5.45 2.17
CA ALA A 59 0.55 6.60 1.49
C ALA A 59 0.18 7.67 2.53
N MET A 60 0.39 8.94 2.17
CA MET A 60 -0.06 10.06 2.99
C MET A 60 -1.22 10.74 2.27
N ILE A 61 -2.32 10.92 2.97
CA ILE A 61 -3.51 11.59 2.44
C ILE A 61 -3.89 12.77 3.33
N GLU A 62 -4.69 13.65 2.77
CA GLU A 62 -5.31 14.75 3.50
C GLU A 62 -6.82 14.78 3.27
#